data_1edf3442a84cc93721c1ac55a9881f3a
#
_entry.id   1edf3442a84cc93721c1ac55a9881f3a
#
_cell.length_a   1.000
_cell.length_b   1.000
_cell.length_c   1.000
_cell.angle_alpha   90.00
_cell.angle_beta   90.00
_cell.angle_gamma   90.00
#
_symmetry.space_group_name_H-M   'P 1'
#
loop_
_entity.id
_entity.type
_entity.pdbx_description
1 polymer ?
#
loop_
_entity_poly.entity_id
_entity_poly.type
_entity_poly.pdbx_seq_one_letter_code
_entity_poly.pdbx_strand_id
1 'polypeptide(L)'
;TYIDYLYNKGNGYESALDELENNRQKEYSGNAFLEVSKDFGSHFSATASLKVEYFKSDYTSNGMKSTLWNDWTLFPNATLSYTVNPMHIIQLDISSDKTYPSYWDVTPQESPINSYSVILGNPSLKPYRSYSGQLIYILKQKYTILAFCDYVPDYFAQLPYQNTSELKNVFRYENMDYQLQFGVGVIVPFRVGEFWNSQVTLAGQRMQEKLDHFHDLSFHNDKYTGQFKMDNTFTLSKSRPNLKLDLNGYFVTGAVQGIYDLCLLYTSDAAD
;
A
#
# COMPACT_ATOMS: atom_id res chain seq x y z
N THR A 1 -0.32 23.16 -13.27
CA THR A 1 -0.21 23.97 -12.03
C THR A 1 1.08 24.75 -12.15
N TYR A 2 1.02 26.06 -12.02
CA TYR A 2 2.17 26.94 -12.04
C TYR A 2 2.54 27.26 -10.60
N ILE A 3 3.77 26.95 -10.20
CA ILE A 3 4.32 27.30 -8.88
C ILE A 3 5.62 28.03 -9.13
N ASP A 4 5.69 29.29 -8.67
CA ASP A 4 6.90 30.12 -8.72
C ASP A 4 7.49 30.21 -7.30
N TYR A 5 8.74 29.80 -7.16
CA TYR A 5 9.48 29.88 -5.91
C TYR A 5 10.36 31.16 -5.95
N LEU A 6 10.07 32.06 -5.03
CA LEU A 6 10.87 33.26 -4.84
C LEU A 6 11.89 33.03 -3.71
N TYR A 7 13.15 33.33 -3.96
CA TYR A 7 14.19 33.29 -2.95
C TYR A 7 14.93 34.63 -2.83
N ASN A 8 15.42 34.92 -1.63
CA ASN A 8 16.11 36.19 -1.34
C ASN A 8 17.61 36.03 -1.52
N LYS A 9 18.17 36.72 -2.50
CA LYS A 9 19.65 36.81 -2.73
C LYS A 9 20.34 38.00 -2.02
N GLY A 10 19.69 38.63 -1.08
CA GLY A 10 20.25 39.79 -0.35
C GLY A 10 19.88 41.13 -0.98
N ASN A 11 19.51 41.20 -2.24
CA ASN A 11 19.11 42.44 -2.97
C ASN A 11 17.62 42.41 -3.41
N GLY A 12 16.84 41.48 -2.89
CA GLY A 12 15.42 41.25 -3.25
C GLY A 12 15.09 39.79 -3.52
N TYR A 13 13.84 39.56 -3.83
CA TYR A 13 13.34 38.21 -4.19
C TYR A 13 13.47 38.03 -5.69
N GLU A 14 14.10 36.93 -6.10
CA GLU A 14 14.19 36.49 -7.51
C GLU A 14 13.43 35.18 -7.67
N SER A 15 12.91 34.93 -8.86
CA SER A 15 12.34 33.62 -9.21
C SER A 15 13.42 32.55 -9.14
N ALA A 16 13.13 31.43 -8.49
CA ALA A 16 14.02 30.28 -8.45
C ALA A 16 13.98 29.48 -9.76
N LEU A 17 13.02 29.74 -10.62
CA LEU A 17 12.81 29.05 -11.89
C LEU A 17 13.34 29.94 -13.03
N ASP A 18 14.55 29.65 -13.50
CA ASP A 18 15.11 30.32 -14.67
C ASP A 18 14.43 29.89 -15.97
N GLU A 19 13.72 28.74 -15.97
CA GLU A 19 12.97 28.23 -17.10
C GLU A 19 11.61 27.68 -16.67
N LEU A 20 10.57 28.04 -17.43
CA LEU A 20 9.23 27.46 -17.33
C LEU A 20 9.22 26.09 -17.99
N GLU A 21 9.28 25.03 -17.19
CA GLU A 21 9.08 23.70 -17.71
C GLU A 21 7.59 23.41 -17.96
N ASN A 22 7.28 23.10 -19.23
CA ASN A 22 5.94 22.68 -19.61
C ASN A 22 5.90 21.16 -19.75
N ASN A 23 5.50 20.51 -18.66
CA ASN A 23 5.41 19.07 -18.57
C ASN A 23 3.95 18.61 -18.64
N ARG A 24 3.69 17.58 -19.44
CA ARG A 24 2.36 17.00 -19.61
C ARG A 24 2.44 15.48 -19.69
N GLN A 25 1.64 14.80 -18.89
CA GLN A 25 1.43 13.36 -18.99
C GLN A 25 0.01 13.09 -19.49
N LYS A 26 -0.12 12.13 -20.41
CA LYS A 26 -1.40 11.62 -20.90
C LYS A 26 -1.44 10.12 -20.71
N GLU A 27 -2.47 9.66 -20.03
CA GLU A 27 -2.68 8.25 -19.75
C GLU A 27 -3.92 7.75 -20.47
N TYR A 28 -3.82 6.53 -20.96
CA TYR A 28 -4.88 5.79 -21.62
C TYR A 28 -4.93 4.40 -20.96
N SER A 29 -6.08 4.04 -20.45
CA SER A 29 -6.31 2.71 -19.90
C SER A 29 -7.59 2.12 -20.44
N GLY A 30 -7.59 0.83 -20.64
CA GLY A 30 -8.76 0.07 -21.01
C GLY A 30 -8.61 -1.36 -20.47
N ASN A 31 -9.69 -1.94 -19.95
CA ASN A 31 -9.64 -3.30 -19.44
C ASN A 31 -10.89 -4.08 -19.86
N ALA A 32 -10.73 -5.39 -19.89
CA ALA A 32 -11.80 -6.37 -19.99
C ALA A 32 -11.56 -7.47 -18.97
N PHE A 33 -12.61 -8.06 -18.45
CA PHE A 33 -12.49 -9.19 -17.54
C PHE A 33 -13.49 -10.29 -17.88
N LEU A 34 -13.09 -11.50 -17.56
CA LEU A 34 -13.93 -12.69 -17.62
C LEU A 34 -13.88 -13.37 -16.26
N GLU A 35 -15.03 -13.76 -15.74
CA GLU A 35 -15.15 -14.51 -14.50
C GLU A 35 -16.01 -15.75 -14.73
N VAL A 36 -15.57 -16.86 -14.15
CA VAL A 36 -16.27 -18.13 -14.16
C VAL A 36 -16.35 -18.64 -12.72
N SER A 37 -17.56 -18.87 -12.26
CA SER A 37 -17.85 -19.45 -10.94
C SER A 37 -18.54 -20.78 -11.11
N LYS A 38 -18.16 -21.75 -10.27
CA LYS A 38 -18.79 -23.08 -10.25
C LYS A 38 -18.84 -23.65 -8.85
N ASP A 39 -20.01 -24.15 -8.50
CA ASP A 39 -20.21 -24.97 -7.31
C ASP A 39 -20.07 -26.44 -7.65
N PHE A 40 -19.26 -27.14 -6.86
CA PHE A 40 -19.04 -28.59 -6.95
C PHE A 40 -19.71 -29.28 -5.76
N GLY A 41 -20.99 -29.55 -5.92
CA GLY A 41 -21.85 -30.04 -4.84
C GLY A 41 -22.13 -28.94 -3.79
N SER A 42 -22.38 -29.38 -2.55
CA SER A 42 -22.73 -28.45 -1.45
C SER A 42 -21.54 -27.96 -0.62
N HIS A 43 -20.32 -28.40 -0.93
CA HIS A 43 -19.17 -28.17 -0.06
C HIS A 43 -18.05 -27.36 -0.71
N PHE A 44 -17.92 -27.41 -2.01
CA PHE A 44 -16.81 -26.77 -2.69
C PHE A 44 -17.30 -25.80 -3.77
N SER A 45 -16.80 -24.58 -3.74
CA SER A 45 -17.00 -23.59 -4.80
C SER A 45 -15.65 -23.03 -5.27
N ALA A 46 -15.57 -22.75 -6.56
CA ALA A 46 -14.41 -22.15 -7.18
C ALA A 46 -14.84 -21.02 -8.09
N THR A 47 -14.19 -19.89 -7.95
CA THR A 47 -14.30 -18.73 -8.86
C THR A 47 -12.91 -18.43 -9.41
N ALA A 48 -12.82 -18.30 -10.72
CA ALA A 48 -11.61 -17.87 -11.40
C ALA A 48 -11.93 -16.69 -12.30
N SER A 49 -11.12 -15.65 -12.25
CA SER A 49 -11.25 -14.49 -13.11
C SER A 49 -9.93 -14.09 -13.75
N LEU A 50 -10.02 -13.55 -14.95
CA LEU A 50 -8.91 -13.00 -15.70
C LEU A 50 -9.29 -11.59 -16.15
N LYS A 51 -8.60 -10.57 -15.60
CA LYS A 51 -8.63 -9.21 -16.11
C LYS A 51 -7.47 -9.03 -17.09
N VAL A 52 -7.73 -8.45 -18.24
CA VAL A 52 -6.74 -8.01 -19.22
C VAL A 52 -6.79 -6.50 -19.25
N GLU A 53 -5.66 -5.87 -19.07
CA GLU A 53 -5.56 -4.41 -19.05
C GLU A 53 -4.51 -3.93 -20.04
N TYR A 54 -4.88 -2.94 -20.84
CA TYR A 54 -3.96 -2.13 -21.62
C TYR A 54 -3.73 -0.81 -20.90
N PHE A 55 -2.47 -0.44 -20.71
CA PHE A 55 -2.09 0.86 -20.17
C PHE A 55 -1.02 1.50 -21.01
N LYS A 56 -1.22 2.79 -21.33
CA LYS A 56 -0.25 3.62 -22.03
C LYS A 56 -0.13 4.96 -21.35
N SER A 57 1.10 5.42 -21.11
CA SER A 57 1.41 6.75 -20.62
C SER A 57 2.42 7.44 -21.52
N ASP A 58 2.01 8.55 -22.10
CA ASP A 58 2.84 9.45 -22.91
C ASP A 58 3.21 10.68 -22.08
N TYR A 59 4.49 10.99 -21.99
CA TYR A 59 5.04 12.14 -21.31
C TYR A 59 5.58 13.14 -22.33
N THR A 60 5.31 14.42 -22.15
CA THR A 60 5.82 15.50 -22.97
C THR A 60 6.48 16.53 -22.08
N SER A 61 7.75 16.83 -22.31
CA SER A 61 8.52 17.85 -21.62
C SER A 61 9.08 18.82 -22.65
N ASN A 62 8.77 20.11 -22.51
CA ASN A 62 9.25 21.17 -23.40
C ASN A 62 9.04 20.86 -24.89
N GLY A 63 7.90 20.22 -25.21
CA GLY A 63 7.55 19.84 -26.59
C GLY A 63 8.14 18.50 -27.06
N MET A 64 9.07 17.90 -26.34
CA MET A 64 9.61 16.57 -26.64
C MET A 64 8.72 15.49 -26.03
N LYS A 65 8.24 14.57 -26.87
CA LYS A 65 7.36 13.48 -26.47
C LYS A 65 8.15 12.20 -26.26
N SER A 66 7.86 11.52 -25.13
CA SER A 66 8.35 10.17 -24.84
C SER A 66 7.20 9.30 -24.36
N THR A 67 7.28 7.99 -24.56
CA THR A 67 6.33 7.03 -23.98
C THR A 67 6.98 6.42 -22.76
N LEU A 68 6.37 6.59 -21.59
CA LEU A 68 6.85 6.00 -20.34
C LEU A 68 6.51 4.51 -20.29
N TRP A 69 5.24 4.18 -20.50
CA TRP A 69 4.75 2.80 -20.49
C TRP A 69 3.78 2.57 -21.65
N ASN A 70 3.79 1.36 -22.18
CA ASN A 70 2.87 0.92 -23.24
C ASN A 70 2.81 -0.61 -23.20
N ASP A 71 1.93 -1.16 -22.38
CA ASP A 71 1.91 -2.60 -22.13
C ASP A 71 0.51 -3.15 -21.90
N TRP A 72 0.40 -4.45 -22.18
CA TRP A 72 -0.74 -5.27 -21.81
C TRP A 72 -0.39 -6.11 -20.60
N THR A 73 -1.26 -6.13 -19.61
CA THR A 73 -1.06 -6.92 -18.40
C THR A 73 -2.25 -7.84 -18.16
N LEU A 74 -1.94 -9.08 -17.79
CA LEU A 74 -2.92 -10.09 -17.39
C LEU A 74 -2.95 -10.20 -15.87
N PHE A 75 -4.15 -10.19 -15.29
CA PHE A 75 -4.38 -10.31 -13.85
C PHE A 75 -5.25 -11.54 -13.58
N PRO A 76 -4.65 -12.71 -13.39
CA PRO A 76 -5.39 -13.88 -12.94
C PRO A 76 -5.73 -13.75 -11.45
N ASN A 77 -6.98 -14.06 -11.09
CA ASN A 77 -7.44 -14.15 -9.72
C ASN A 77 -8.22 -15.45 -9.53
N ALA A 78 -8.17 -16.00 -8.34
CA ALA A 78 -8.91 -17.21 -8.00
C ALA A 78 -9.36 -17.18 -6.54
N THR A 79 -10.59 -17.60 -6.31
CA THR A 79 -11.14 -17.86 -4.97
C THR A 79 -11.63 -19.30 -4.92
N LEU A 80 -11.12 -20.05 -3.95
CA LEU A 80 -11.55 -21.40 -3.66
C LEU A 80 -12.18 -21.43 -2.28
N SER A 81 -13.39 -21.94 -2.14
CA SER A 81 -14.07 -22.07 -0.85
C SER A 81 -14.49 -23.52 -0.60
N TYR A 82 -14.14 -24.01 0.58
CA TYR A 82 -14.52 -25.34 1.02
C TYR A 82 -15.26 -25.27 2.35
N THR A 83 -16.54 -25.61 2.32
CA THR A 83 -17.42 -25.69 3.48
C THR A 83 -17.43 -27.12 3.99
N VAL A 84 -16.61 -27.42 5.01
CA VAL A 84 -16.59 -28.74 5.66
C VAL A 84 -17.97 -29.05 6.28
N ASN A 85 -18.52 -28.05 6.95
CA ASN A 85 -19.88 -27.96 7.47
C ASN A 85 -20.19 -26.49 7.82
N PRO A 86 -21.43 -26.15 8.23
CA PRO A 86 -21.79 -24.75 8.52
C PRO A 86 -20.93 -24.04 9.59
N MET A 87 -20.16 -24.80 10.38
CA MET A 87 -19.28 -24.24 11.40
C MET A 87 -17.83 -24.10 10.97
N HIS A 88 -17.44 -24.70 9.83
CA HIS A 88 -16.06 -24.76 9.36
C HIS A 88 -15.98 -24.44 7.87
N ILE A 89 -15.47 -23.29 7.55
CA ILE A 89 -15.27 -22.82 6.17
C ILE A 89 -13.79 -22.50 5.98
N ILE A 90 -13.21 -22.96 4.89
CA ILE A 90 -11.84 -22.66 4.47
C ILE A 90 -11.92 -21.96 3.12
N GLN A 91 -11.24 -20.84 2.97
CA GLN A 91 -11.19 -20.07 1.73
C GLN A 91 -9.74 -19.76 1.38
N LEU A 92 -9.39 -19.93 0.12
CA LEU A 92 -8.11 -19.52 -0.46
C LEU A 92 -8.39 -18.49 -1.54
N ASP A 93 -7.81 -17.30 -1.37
CA ASP A 93 -7.84 -16.23 -2.35
C ASP A 93 -6.43 -16.00 -2.91
N ILE A 94 -6.35 -15.91 -4.22
CA ILE A 94 -5.12 -15.57 -4.94
C ILE A 94 -5.46 -14.42 -5.89
N SER A 95 -4.66 -13.36 -5.84
CA SER A 95 -4.88 -12.19 -6.68
C SER A 95 -3.56 -11.58 -7.16
N SER A 96 -3.65 -10.80 -8.23
CA SER A 96 -2.54 -9.99 -8.70
C SER A 96 -3.02 -8.61 -9.13
N ASP A 97 -2.16 -7.61 -8.94
CA ASP A 97 -2.42 -6.24 -9.36
C ASP A 97 -1.14 -5.58 -9.88
N LYS A 98 -1.25 -4.39 -10.48
CA LYS A 98 -0.13 -3.60 -10.98
C LYS A 98 -0.33 -2.13 -10.64
N THR A 99 0.71 -1.51 -10.11
CA THR A 99 0.70 -0.10 -9.73
C THR A 99 1.70 0.66 -10.59
N TYR A 100 1.21 1.70 -11.25
CA TYR A 100 2.04 2.62 -12.02
C TYR A 100 2.46 3.81 -11.16
N PRO A 101 3.70 4.30 -11.31
CA PRO A 101 4.13 5.52 -10.65
C PRO A 101 3.26 6.72 -11.04
N SER A 102 3.08 7.64 -10.11
CA SER A 102 2.33 8.86 -10.36
C SER A 102 3.12 9.85 -11.23
N TYR A 103 2.45 10.88 -11.74
CA TYR A 103 3.10 11.97 -12.48
C TYR A 103 4.29 12.58 -11.72
N TRP A 104 4.12 12.82 -10.43
CA TRP A 104 5.15 13.45 -9.60
C TRP A 104 6.34 12.53 -9.32
N ASP A 105 6.12 11.21 -9.33
CA ASP A 105 7.20 10.24 -9.09
C ASP A 105 8.17 10.17 -10.27
N VAL A 106 7.69 10.45 -11.50
CA VAL A 106 8.47 10.31 -12.74
C VAL A 106 8.92 11.62 -13.36
N THR A 107 8.33 12.75 -12.98
CA THR A 107 8.70 14.06 -13.53
C THR A 107 10.10 14.46 -13.03
N PRO A 108 11.08 14.73 -13.93
CA PRO A 108 12.47 14.99 -13.54
C PRO A 108 12.68 16.40 -12.93
N GLN A 109 11.62 17.01 -12.45
CA GLN A 109 11.66 18.34 -11.85
C GLN A 109 12.00 18.25 -10.37
N GLU A 110 12.92 19.12 -9.93
CA GLU A 110 13.21 19.30 -8.51
C GLU A 110 12.08 20.09 -7.84
N SER A 111 11.59 19.55 -6.74
CA SER A 111 10.64 20.22 -5.84
C SER A 111 11.32 20.50 -4.51
N PRO A 112 11.69 21.76 -4.18
CA PRO A 112 12.36 22.06 -2.94
C PRO A 112 11.45 21.88 -1.74
N ILE A 113 11.91 21.15 -0.73
CA ILE A 113 11.28 21.04 0.58
C ILE A 113 11.77 22.18 1.49
N ASN A 114 13.08 22.43 1.45
CA ASN A 114 13.77 23.50 2.16
C ASN A 114 15.13 23.76 1.49
N SER A 115 15.95 24.63 2.09
CA SER A 115 17.27 24.99 1.54
C SER A 115 18.26 23.83 1.41
N TYR A 116 18.02 22.70 2.07
CA TYR A 116 18.92 21.56 2.12
C TYR A 116 18.28 20.26 1.63
N SER A 117 17.02 20.28 1.20
CA SER A 117 16.30 19.09 0.85
C SER A 117 15.40 19.31 -0.36
N VAL A 118 15.43 18.38 -1.32
CA VAL A 118 14.63 18.41 -2.53
C VAL A 118 13.97 17.04 -2.76
N ILE A 119 12.82 17.05 -3.41
CA ILE A 119 12.21 15.85 -4.02
C ILE A 119 12.54 15.88 -5.50
N LEU A 120 13.04 14.78 -6.03
CA LEU A 120 13.35 14.60 -7.43
C LEU A 120 12.57 13.40 -7.98
N GLY A 121 11.84 13.59 -9.07
CA GLY A 121 11.18 12.49 -9.75
C GLY A 121 12.16 11.59 -10.51
N ASN A 122 11.78 10.35 -10.75
CA ASN A 122 12.58 9.34 -11.43
C ASN A 122 11.91 8.86 -12.73
N PRO A 123 12.29 9.41 -13.90
CA PRO A 123 11.73 8.98 -15.19
C PRO A 123 12.00 7.52 -15.56
N SER A 124 12.96 6.88 -14.88
CA SER A 124 13.31 5.48 -15.10
C SER A 124 12.53 4.51 -14.21
N LEU A 125 11.64 5.04 -13.37
CA LEU A 125 10.86 4.25 -12.43
C LEU A 125 9.96 3.27 -13.17
N LYS A 126 9.99 2.01 -12.75
CA LYS A 126 9.17 0.94 -13.32
C LYS A 126 7.91 0.74 -12.49
N PRO A 127 6.76 0.45 -13.13
CA PRO A 127 5.60 -0.02 -12.40
C PRO A 127 5.90 -1.37 -11.75
N TYR A 128 5.39 -1.58 -10.55
CA TYR A 128 5.49 -2.88 -9.89
C TYR A 128 4.22 -3.70 -10.04
N ARG A 129 4.39 -5.01 -9.90
CA ARG A 129 3.29 -5.97 -9.86
C ARG A 129 3.23 -6.63 -8.49
N SER A 130 2.05 -6.69 -7.89
CA SER A 130 1.81 -7.40 -6.64
C SER A 130 1.15 -8.74 -6.89
N TYR A 131 1.54 -9.73 -6.09
CA TYR A 131 0.94 -11.06 -6.03
C TYR A 131 0.56 -11.33 -4.58
N SER A 132 -0.74 -11.55 -4.35
CA SER A 132 -1.29 -11.74 -3.01
C SER A 132 -1.94 -13.11 -2.91
N GLY A 133 -1.68 -13.79 -1.80
CA GLY A 133 -2.32 -15.04 -1.42
C GLY A 133 -2.85 -14.96 0.01
N GLN A 134 -4.08 -15.39 0.23
CA GLN A 134 -4.69 -15.39 1.55
C GLN A 134 -5.44 -16.70 1.79
N LEU A 135 -5.15 -17.35 2.91
CA LEU A 135 -5.88 -18.51 3.41
C LEU A 135 -6.68 -18.10 4.65
N ILE A 136 -7.99 -18.25 4.57
CA ILE A 136 -8.93 -17.87 5.60
C ILE A 136 -9.62 -19.12 6.14
N TYR A 137 -9.64 -19.27 7.46
CA TYR A 137 -10.43 -20.28 8.14
C TYR A 137 -11.46 -19.61 9.05
N ILE A 138 -12.73 -19.89 8.81
CA ILE A 138 -13.86 -19.36 9.58
C ILE A 138 -14.43 -20.48 10.45
N LEU A 139 -14.39 -20.28 11.76
CA LEU A 139 -14.91 -21.19 12.76
C LEU A 139 -16.20 -20.65 13.36
N LYS A 140 -17.27 -21.48 13.35
CA LYS A 140 -18.61 -21.18 13.89
C LYS A 140 -19.21 -19.87 13.33
N GLN A 141 -18.87 -19.53 12.08
CA GLN A 141 -19.28 -18.27 11.42
C GLN A 141 -18.95 -17.01 12.24
N LYS A 142 -17.94 -17.10 13.11
CA LYS A 142 -17.65 -16.08 14.09
C LYS A 142 -16.14 -15.80 14.24
N TYR A 143 -15.32 -16.81 14.37
CA TYR A 143 -13.89 -16.67 14.56
C TYR A 143 -13.19 -16.81 13.23
N THR A 144 -12.27 -15.90 12.93
CA THR A 144 -11.49 -15.97 11.69
C THR A 144 -10.01 -16.12 12.03
N ILE A 145 -9.38 -17.09 11.38
CA ILE A 145 -7.93 -17.24 11.34
C ILE A 145 -7.51 -17.01 9.90
N LEU A 146 -6.52 -16.16 9.67
CA LEU A 146 -6.01 -15.87 8.34
C LEU A 146 -4.50 -16.04 8.29
N ALA A 147 -4.00 -16.52 7.16
CA ALA A 147 -2.60 -16.46 6.80
C ALA A 147 -2.51 -15.77 5.45
N PHE A 148 -1.51 -14.93 5.24
CA PHE A 148 -1.35 -14.17 4.02
C PHE A 148 0.12 -14.08 3.59
N CYS A 149 0.31 -13.88 2.30
CA CYS A 149 1.61 -13.65 1.70
C CYS A 149 1.44 -12.69 0.53
N ASP A 150 2.17 -11.58 0.55
CA ASP A 150 2.22 -10.57 -0.50
C ASP A 150 3.66 -10.46 -1.01
N TYR A 151 3.85 -10.65 -2.31
CA TYR A 151 5.14 -10.53 -2.98
C TYR A 151 5.06 -9.45 -4.06
N VAL A 152 5.93 -8.47 -3.98
CA VAL A 152 5.95 -7.28 -4.84
C VAL A 152 7.35 -7.09 -5.41
N PRO A 153 7.69 -7.71 -6.56
CA PRO A 153 8.93 -7.39 -7.27
C PRO A 153 8.87 -5.97 -7.85
N ASP A 154 10.03 -5.36 -8.03
CA ASP A 154 10.20 -3.97 -8.49
C ASP A 154 9.41 -2.94 -7.65
N TYR A 155 9.06 -3.27 -6.39
CA TYR A 155 8.42 -2.32 -5.47
C TYR A 155 9.18 -1.01 -5.46
N PHE A 156 8.49 0.13 -5.51
CA PHE A 156 9.17 1.42 -5.43
C PHE A 156 8.81 2.17 -4.14
N ALA A 157 9.84 2.75 -3.54
CA ALA A 157 9.72 3.56 -2.35
C ALA A 157 10.52 4.86 -2.51
N GLN A 158 10.11 5.91 -1.82
CA GLN A 158 10.88 7.14 -1.75
C GLN A 158 12.06 6.95 -0.79
N LEU A 159 13.26 7.08 -1.30
CA LEU A 159 14.50 6.91 -0.57
C LEU A 159 15.28 8.22 -0.52
N PRO A 160 15.82 8.62 0.65
CA PRO A 160 16.71 9.74 0.75
C PRO A 160 18.15 9.32 0.44
N TYR A 161 18.87 10.18 -0.25
CA TYR A 161 20.32 10.10 -0.35
C TYR A 161 20.93 11.50 -0.26
N GLN A 162 22.18 11.58 0.16
CA GLN A 162 22.89 12.84 0.23
C GLN A 162 23.70 13.07 -1.05
N ASN A 163 23.41 14.16 -1.74
CA ASN A 163 24.27 14.64 -2.81
C ASN A 163 25.48 15.35 -2.19
N THR A 164 26.64 14.70 -2.26
CA THR A 164 27.87 15.19 -1.63
C THR A 164 28.47 16.42 -2.33
N SER A 165 28.16 16.63 -3.61
CA SER A 165 28.65 17.78 -4.36
C SER A 165 27.92 19.09 -4.00
N GLU A 166 26.64 19.01 -3.61
CA GLU A 166 25.82 20.17 -3.30
C GLU A 166 25.38 20.24 -1.83
N LEU A 167 25.74 19.25 -1.03
CA LEU A 167 25.31 19.08 0.38
C LEU A 167 23.79 19.12 0.56
N LYS A 168 23.05 18.59 -0.42
CA LYS A 168 21.59 18.48 -0.39
C LYS A 168 21.15 17.07 -0.11
N ASN A 169 20.09 16.91 0.65
CA ASN A 169 19.35 15.66 0.76
C ASN A 169 18.35 15.56 -0.40
N VAL A 170 18.45 14.51 -1.18
CA VAL A 170 17.55 14.25 -2.29
C VAL A 170 16.64 13.09 -1.90
N PHE A 171 15.35 13.32 -2.00
CA PHE A 171 14.32 12.28 -1.85
C PHE A 171 13.86 11.87 -3.24
N ARG A 172 14.05 10.61 -3.60
CA ARG A 172 13.70 10.10 -4.91
C ARG A 172 13.08 8.71 -4.81
N TYR A 173 12.08 8.44 -5.65
CA TYR A 173 11.53 7.08 -5.76
C TYR A 173 12.50 6.19 -6.53
N GLU A 174 12.78 5.02 -5.97
CA GLU A 174 13.62 3.99 -6.58
C GLU A 174 12.90 2.64 -6.54
N ASN A 175 13.12 1.83 -7.59
CA ASN A 175 12.64 0.46 -7.56
C ASN A 175 13.56 -0.38 -6.68
N MET A 176 12.96 -1.10 -5.76
CA MET A 176 13.59 -2.13 -4.94
C MET A 176 13.57 -3.47 -5.67
N ASP A 177 14.45 -4.39 -5.30
CA ASP A 177 14.42 -5.74 -5.88
C ASP A 177 13.10 -6.43 -5.59
N TYR A 178 12.65 -6.34 -4.34
CA TYR A 178 11.32 -6.80 -3.93
C TYR A 178 10.92 -6.27 -2.55
N GLN A 179 9.62 -6.33 -2.30
CA GLN A 179 9.02 -6.34 -0.97
C GLN A 179 8.27 -7.66 -0.81
N LEU A 180 8.50 -8.35 0.31
CA LEU A 180 7.81 -9.58 0.69
C LEU A 180 7.21 -9.40 2.08
N GLN A 181 5.92 -9.65 2.20
CA GLN A 181 5.21 -9.61 3.47
C GLN A 181 4.42 -10.89 3.64
N PHE A 182 4.55 -11.55 4.78
CA PHE A 182 3.73 -12.70 5.12
C PHE A 182 3.43 -12.73 6.61
N GLY A 183 2.29 -13.27 6.96
CA GLY A 183 1.86 -13.28 8.33
C GLY A 183 0.64 -14.12 8.60
N VAL A 184 0.27 -14.11 9.87
CA VAL A 184 -0.93 -14.77 10.37
C VAL A 184 -1.70 -13.82 11.28
N GLY A 185 -3.01 -13.97 11.30
CA GLY A 185 -3.88 -13.17 12.15
C GLY A 185 -5.08 -13.95 12.65
N VAL A 186 -5.65 -13.48 13.74
CA VAL A 186 -6.90 -13.99 14.28
C VAL A 186 -7.84 -12.84 14.61
N ILE A 187 -9.12 -13.05 14.31
CA ILE A 187 -10.20 -12.11 14.62
C ILE A 187 -11.18 -12.84 15.54
N VAL A 188 -11.37 -12.31 16.73
CA VAL A 188 -12.18 -12.90 17.79
C VAL A 188 -13.24 -11.90 18.24
N PRO A 189 -14.46 -11.95 17.68
CA PRO A 189 -15.57 -11.19 18.22
C PRO A 189 -16.10 -11.88 19.48
N PHE A 190 -16.42 -11.09 20.52
CA PHE A 190 -17.07 -11.58 21.70
C PHE A 190 -18.12 -10.59 22.22
N ARG A 191 -19.01 -11.10 23.04
CA ARG A 191 -20.10 -10.31 23.61
C ARG A 191 -20.29 -10.67 25.07
N VAL A 192 -20.39 -9.65 25.91
CA VAL A 192 -20.70 -9.80 27.33
C VAL A 192 -22.07 -9.22 27.60
N GLY A 193 -23.04 -10.11 27.83
CA GLY A 193 -24.44 -9.71 27.96
C GLY A 193 -24.92 -8.94 26.73
N GLU A 194 -25.74 -7.93 26.95
CA GLU A 194 -26.26 -7.06 25.90
C GLU A 194 -25.58 -5.68 25.90
N PHE A 195 -24.74 -5.44 26.88
CA PHE A 195 -24.14 -4.11 27.07
C PHE A 195 -22.78 -3.95 26.40
N TRP A 196 -21.99 -5.02 26.16
CA TRP A 196 -20.67 -4.93 25.59
C TRP A 196 -20.46 -5.90 24.43
N ASN A 197 -20.23 -5.34 23.24
CA ASN A 197 -19.76 -6.07 22.08
C ASN A 197 -18.31 -5.66 21.80
N SER A 198 -17.46 -6.63 21.53
CA SER A 198 -16.05 -6.37 21.23
C SER A 198 -15.57 -7.27 20.09
N GLN A 199 -14.58 -6.76 19.35
CA GLN A 199 -13.83 -7.53 18.38
C GLN A 199 -12.34 -7.30 18.64
N VAL A 200 -11.61 -8.37 18.89
CA VAL A 200 -10.16 -8.35 19.03
C VAL A 200 -9.54 -8.90 17.76
N THR A 201 -8.58 -8.17 17.21
CA THR A 201 -7.72 -8.60 16.12
C THR A 201 -6.28 -8.68 16.62
N LEU A 202 -5.65 -9.82 16.44
CA LEU A 202 -4.23 -10.05 16.68
C LEU A 202 -3.61 -10.48 15.37
N ALA A 203 -2.50 -9.88 14.97
CA ALA A 203 -1.75 -10.30 13.81
C ALA A 203 -0.25 -10.22 14.08
N GLY A 204 0.49 -11.14 13.48
CA GLY A 204 1.94 -11.13 13.41
C GLY A 204 2.38 -11.31 11.97
N GLN A 205 3.35 -10.52 11.53
CA GLN A 205 3.85 -10.57 10.17
C GLN A 205 5.36 -10.36 10.14
N ARG A 206 5.97 -10.87 9.09
CA ARG A 206 7.34 -10.57 8.71
C ARG A 206 7.32 -9.79 7.41
N MET A 207 8.03 -8.67 7.39
CA MET A 207 8.22 -7.84 6.20
C MET A 207 9.69 -7.82 5.84
N GLN A 208 9.97 -8.05 4.57
CA GLN A 208 11.31 -8.00 4.00
C GLN A 208 11.32 -7.03 2.83
N GLU A 209 12.30 -6.15 2.81
CA GLU A 209 12.56 -5.23 1.70
C GLU A 209 14.03 -5.34 1.32
N LYS A 210 14.30 -5.48 0.02
CA LYS A 210 15.65 -5.65 -0.50
C LYS A 210 15.94 -4.68 -1.62
N LEU A 211 17.13 -4.08 -1.58
CA LEU A 211 17.69 -3.27 -2.65
C LEU A 211 19.21 -3.47 -2.69
N ASP A 212 19.70 -4.11 -3.74
CA ASP A 212 21.13 -4.48 -3.84
C ASP A 212 22.01 -3.31 -4.30
N HIS A 213 21.47 -2.33 -5.02
CA HIS A 213 22.26 -1.26 -5.64
C HIS A 213 21.58 0.10 -5.46
N PHE A 214 21.95 0.81 -4.41
CA PHE A 214 21.49 2.17 -4.16
C PHE A 214 22.69 3.05 -3.77
N HIS A 215 23.20 3.85 -4.70
CA HIS A 215 24.36 4.73 -4.48
C HIS A 215 25.54 4.05 -3.77
N ASP A 216 26.00 2.90 -4.27
CA ASP A 216 27.05 2.04 -3.72
C ASP A 216 26.72 1.36 -2.38
N LEU A 217 25.47 1.45 -1.95
CA LEU A 217 24.95 0.75 -0.79
C LEU A 217 23.97 -0.35 -1.21
N SER A 218 23.93 -1.38 -0.42
CA SER A 218 22.86 -2.38 -0.46
C SER A 218 22.19 -2.41 0.91
N PHE A 219 20.89 -2.63 0.92
CA PHE A 219 20.20 -2.87 2.18
C PHE A 219 19.18 -4.00 2.07
N HIS A 220 19.04 -4.68 3.17
CA HIS A 220 18.08 -5.73 3.34
C HIS A 220 17.42 -5.53 4.71
N ASN A 221 16.21 -5.02 4.67
CA ASN A 221 15.40 -4.86 5.86
C ASN A 221 14.56 -6.10 6.08
N ASP A 222 14.59 -6.61 7.30
CA ASP A 222 13.84 -7.80 7.72
C ASP A 222 13.30 -7.56 9.13
N LYS A 223 11.98 -7.43 9.25
CA LYS A 223 11.36 -7.08 10.51
C LYS A 223 10.11 -7.89 10.80
N TYR A 224 9.98 -8.28 12.05
CA TYR A 224 8.75 -8.84 12.60
C TYR A 224 7.91 -7.72 13.21
N THR A 225 6.64 -7.69 12.84
CA THR A 225 5.67 -6.71 13.32
C THR A 225 4.50 -7.44 13.95
N GLY A 226 4.15 -7.03 15.16
CA GLY A 226 2.94 -7.46 15.86
C GLY A 226 1.89 -6.35 15.82
N GLN A 227 0.64 -6.72 15.65
CA GLN A 227 -0.50 -5.82 15.61
C GLN A 227 -1.57 -6.30 16.57
N PHE A 228 -2.08 -5.38 17.39
CA PHE A 228 -3.23 -5.57 18.24
C PHE A 228 -4.26 -4.48 17.93
N LYS A 229 -5.50 -4.88 17.66
CA LYS A 229 -6.63 -3.97 17.49
C LYS A 229 -7.78 -4.46 18.34
N MET A 230 -8.46 -3.55 19.02
CA MET A 230 -9.65 -3.85 19.80
C MET A 230 -10.71 -2.78 19.54
N ASP A 231 -11.84 -3.23 19.01
CA ASP A 231 -13.01 -2.40 18.77
C ASP A 231 -14.09 -2.77 19.81
N ASN A 232 -14.56 -1.79 20.57
CA ASN A 232 -15.54 -2.01 21.64
C ASN A 232 -16.74 -1.10 21.44
N THR A 233 -17.94 -1.66 21.60
CA THR A 233 -19.19 -0.93 21.67
C THR A 233 -19.90 -1.25 22.97
N PHE A 234 -20.10 -0.25 23.83
CA PHE A 234 -20.85 -0.35 25.07
C PHE A 234 -22.25 0.25 24.87
N THR A 235 -23.29 -0.52 25.11
CA THR A 235 -24.68 -0.04 25.11
C THR A 235 -25.04 0.38 26.53
N LEU A 236 -25.00 1.69 26.81
CA LEU A 236 -25.23 2.25 28.13
C LEU A 236 -26.72 2.39 28.42
N SER A 237 -27.54 2.64 27.39
CA SER A 237 -28.99 2.70 27.50
C SER A 237 -29.64 2.18 26.24
N LYS A 238 -30.69 1.35 26.39
CA LYS A 238 -31.55 0.89 25.28
C LYS A 238 -32.86 1.66 25.17
N SER A 239 -33.17 2.41 26.20
CA SER A 239 -34.36 3.29 26.22
C SER A 239 -34.06 4.60 25.45
N ARG A 240 -35.08 5.43 25.24
CA ARG A 240 -34.85 6.75 24.61
C ARG A 240 -34.34 7.75 25.66
N PRO A 241 -33.18 8.39 25.43
CA PRO A 241 -32.28 8.23 24.30
C PRO A 241 -31.49 6.91 24.34
N ASN A 242 -31.26 6.30 23.17
CA ASN A 242 -30.36 5.16 23.05
C ASN A 242 -28.92 5.70 23.14
N LEU A 243 -28.18 5.29 24.15
CA LEU A 243 -26.80 5.74 24.38
C LEU A 243 -25.83 4.59 24.17
N LYS A 244 -24.85 4.80 23.29
CA LYS A 244 -23.74 3.91 23.03
C LYS A 244 -22.43 4.66 23.18
N LEU A 245 -21.40 3.95 23.62
CA LEU A 245 -20.02 4.41 23.70
C LEU A 245 -19.14 3.44 22.87
N ASP A 246 -18.43 3.95 21.90
CA ASP A 246 -17.47 3.21 21.10
C ASP A 246 -16.06 3.59 21.53
N LEU A 247 -15.24 2.57 21.91
CA LEU A 247 -13.83 2.73 22.27
C LEU A 247 -12.99 1.80 21.40
N ASN A 248 -12.10 2.39 20.62
CA ASN A 248 -11.23 1.66 19.71
C ASN A 248 -9.78 1.87 20.12
N GLY A 249 -9.01 0.79 20.14
CA GLY A 249 -7.60 0.80 20.42
C GLY A 249 -6.82 0.09 19.32
N TYR A 250 -5.69 0.67 18.92
CA TYR A 250 -4.79 0.11 17.93
C TYR A 250 -3.34 0.25 18.40
N PHE A 251 -2.59 -0.85 18.28
CA PHE A 251 -1.20 -0.93 18.66
C PHE A 251 -0.40 -1.72 17.63
N VAL A 252 0.75 -1.19 17.21
CA VAL A 252 1.71 -1.86 16.31
C VAL A 252 3.10 -1.76 16.90
N THR A 253 3.85 -2.85 16.88
CA THR A 253 5.20 -2.92 17.45
C THR A 253 6.25 -2.16 16.65
N GLY A 254 5.94 -1.68 15.51
CA GLY A 254 6.85 -1.01 14.59
C GLY A 254 6.82 -1.67 13.22
N ALA A 255 7.32 -0.99 12.20
CA ALA A 255 7.32 -1.42 10.82
C ALA A 255 8.59 -0.96 10.10
N VAL A 256 8.86 -1.49 8.92
CA VAL A 256 9.84 -0.94 7.98
C VAL A 256 9.14 -0.25 6.82
N GLN A 257 9.77 0.79 6.31
CA GLN A 257 9.35 1.46 5.10
C GLN A 257 10.59 1.98 4.37
N GLY A 258 11.00 1.30 3.32
CA GLY A 258 12.26 1.59 2.66
C GLY A 258 13.43 1.42 3.64
N ILE A 259 14.24 2.45 3.80
CA ILE A 259 15.36 2.47 4.75
C ILE A 259 14.95 2.85 6.18
N TYR A 260 13.68 3.20 6.41
CA TYR A 260 13.22 3.66 7.72
C TYR A 260 12.75 2.50 8.59
N ASP A 261 13.22 2.49 9.81
CA ASP A 261 12.70 1.65 10.89
C ASP A 261 11.72 2.48 11.73
N LEU A 262 10.43 2.23 11.53
CA LEU A 262 9.37 2.93 12.24
C LEU A 262 9.21 2.29 13.63
N CYS A 263 9.35 3.12 14.67
CA CYS A 263 9.14 2.70 16.05
C CYS A 263 7.65 2.46 16.36
N LEU A 264 7.38 2.04 17.59
CA LEU A 264 6.05 1.81 18.14
C LEU A 264 5.04 2.90 17.76
N LEU A 265 3.94 2.49 17.15
CA LEU A 265 2.81 3.34 16.87
C LEU A 265 1.59 2.84 17.64
N TYR A 266 0.96 3.71 18.42
CA TYR A 266 -0.33 3.43 19.05
C TYR A 266 -1.27 4.62 18.89
N THR A 267 -2.53 4.34 18.65
CA THR A 267 -3.60 5.35 18.60
C THR A 267 -4.81 4.84 19.37
N SER A 268 -5.50 5.72 20.04
CA SER A 268 -6.79 5.47 20.68
C SER A 268 -7.75 6.59 20.35
N ASP A 269 -8.91 6.24 19.81
CA ASP A 269 -9.98 7.19 19.53
C ASP A 269 -11.19 6.84 20.41
N ALA A 270 -11.74 7.84 21.09
CA ALA A 270 -13.04 7.79 21.69
C ALA A 270 -13.97 8.67 20.85
N ALA A 271 -15.00 8.08 20.27
CA ALA A 271 -16.04 8.82 19.57
C ALA A 271 -17.19 9.11 20.55
N ASP A 272 -17.60 10.38 20.62
CA ASP A 272 -18.73 10.87 21.41
C ASP A 272 -20.11 10.41 20.85
#